data_16dfcb55caceba3c848084f1939f3d39
#
_entry.id   16dfcb55caceba3c848084f1939f3d39
#
_cell.length_a   1.000
_cell.length_b   1.000
_cell.length_c   1.000
_cell.angle_alpha   90.00
_cell.angle_beta   90.00
_cell.angle_gamma   90.00
#
_symmetry.space_group_name_H-M   'P 1'
#
loop_
_entity.id
_entity.type
_entity.pdbx_description
1 polymer ?
#
loop_
_entity_poly.entity_id
_entity_poly.type
_entity_poly.pdbx_seq_one_letter_code
_entity_poly.pdbx_strand_id
1 'polypeptide(L)'
;YNDPIFNEFGAEKFKINKLHESKFIEEYKWKKDSQVLGKFEINKWTSDFGDRTDWEEVGEIGISYSLKYARMYGGDLQGIKEKIPYLKELGITAVWLNPVFLSYQNHKYGANDFRHVSPDFGTIRTSGEKHGVEISSQNEHGNKSYVEVLGIDAVDNSEYKLLEINLKGENKGKNGYGETHDPSTWVWTESDLIMVDVIKELHKNGIRVIFDGVFNHSSDRHWTFNMVLAEGSESKYKEWYKFSDFTHHVKIEDYHSDQEAYEILIENKKNVKYNGWAGFDTLPEFNTFNQEYKDYIFNITRKWMIGPDAIESEDWMNDDGIDGWRLDVPNCLENQGFWNEWREVVKSCKKDSYITAELWGNAAGDINKGNKFDTVMNYEWLKTTIGYFINQSSEGGRRYKLKASDFFNELREKRTWYPYQSLQSSQNLNGSHDTDRLYSRIINDRAGRDLEEGKQLEQGYNSIRPDLASVYHPNTTIDWKNIQIKPKDILKLISIFQMTYIGAPMLYYGDEVGMWGATDPYCRKPMLWEEFTYDEERNPSHVNQGEVYDQKADKDLFQWYQKLIKIRKENSVLVYGRFKEILNDDE
;
A
#
# COMPACT_ATOMS: atom_id res chain seq x y z
N TYR A 1 6.85 -5.55 7.76
CA TYR A 1 5.88 -6.65 7.69
C TYR A 1 6.48 -7.99 7.37
N ASN A 2 7.56 -8.11 6.64
CA ASN A 2 7.98 -9.39 6.07
C ASN A 2 9.05 -10.12 6.82
N ASP A 3 10.06 -9.40 7.23
CA ASP A 3 11.17 -10.00 7.95
C ASP A 3 10.89 -10.29 9.41
N PRO A 4 10.00 -9.57 10.12
CA PRO A 4 9.76 -9.87 11.52
C PRO A 4 9.30 -11.30 11.74
N ILE A 5 8.44 -11.80 10.87
CA ILE A 5 7.92 -13.15 11.04
C ILE A 5 9.02 -14.18 10.82
N PHE A 6 9.89 -13.97 9.85
CA PHE A 6 11.03 -14.84 9.65
C PHE A 6 12.06 -14.71 10.78
N ASN A 7 12.34 -13.49 11.22
CA ASN A 7 13.32 -13.23 12.26
C ASN A 7 12.80 -13.50 13.68
N GLU A 8 11.55 -13.09 14.01
CA GLU A 8 10.92 -13.35 15.31
C GLU A 8 10.36 -14.74 15.48
N PHE A 9 9.84 -15.31 14.40
CA PHE A 9 9.18 -16.60 14.42
C PHE A 9 10.02 -17.68 13.77
N GLY A 10 11.27 -17.43 13.49
CA GLY A 10 12.17 -18.36 12.81
C GLY A 10 11.98 -19.82 13.21
N ALA A 11 12.72 -20.67 12.61
CA ALA A 11 12.59 -22.12 12.71
C ALA A 11 12.36 -22.69 14.12
N GLU A 12 12.94 -22.06 15.15
CA GLU A 12 12.76 -22.52 16.53
C GLU A 12 11.32 -22.40 17.04
N LYS A 13 10.62 -21.34 16.67
CA LYS A 13 9.24 -21.10 17.15
C LYS A 13 8.22 -21.97 16.46
N PHE A 14 8.45 -22.30 15.20
CA PHE A 14 7.54 -23.12 14.40
C PHE A 14 7.92 -24.61 14.34
N LYS A 15 9.03 -25.03 14.99
CA LYS A 15 9.51 -26.42 14.97
C LYS A 15 9.60 -27.03 13.57
N ILE A 16 10.10 -26.27 12.60
CA ILE A 16 10.24 -26.70 11.22
C ILE A 16 11.25 -27.86 11.15
N ASN A 17 10.97 -28.82 10.30
CA ASN A 17 11.92 -29.89 9.99
C ASN A 17 13.18 -29.28 9.37
N LYS A 18 14.36 -29.65 9.87
CA LYS A 18 15.66 -29.10 9.43
C LYS A 18 15.88 -29.18 7.91
N LEU A 19 15.37 -30.21 7.24
CA LEU A 19 15.46 -30.33 5.79
C LEU A 19 14.62 -29.28 5.07
N HIS A 20 13.42 -29.07 5.56
CA HIS A 20 12.50 -28.05 5.05
C HIS A 20 13.02 -26.65 5.38
N GLU A 21 13.54 -26.46 6.59
CA GLU A 21 14.16 -25.21 7.01
C GLU A 21 15.29 -24.79 6.07
N SER A 22 16.21 -25.71 5.74
CA SER A 22 17.31 -25.42 4.82
C SER A 22 16.79 -25.03 3.43
N LYS A 23 15.85 -25.77 2.87
CA LYS A 23 15.25 -25.47 1.57
C LYS A 23 14.57 -24.10 1.59
N PHE A 24 13.77 -23.84 2.64
CA PHE A 24 13.08 -22.57 2.82
C PHE A 24 14.06 -21.39 2.86
N ILE A 25 15.10 -21.47 3.68
CA ILE A 25 16.11 -20.40 3.82
C ILE A 25 16.81 -20.14 2.49
N GLU A 26 17.18 -21.17 1.76
CA GLU A 26 17.82 -21.04 0.47
C GLU A 26 16.90 -20.38 -0.57
N GLU A 27 15.66 -20.82 -0.69
CA GLU A 27 14.70 -20.27 -1.64
C GLU A 27 14.31 -18.82 -1.29
N TYR A 28 14.11 -18.53 -0.01
CA TYR A 28 13.82 -17.17 0.45
C TYR A 28 15.01 -16.23 0.21
N LYS A 29 16.23 -16.70 0.52
CA LYS A 29 17.46 -15.95 0.26
C LYS A 29 17.63 -15.67 -1.23
N TRP A 30 17.44 -16.68 -2.06
CA TRP A 30 17.54 -16.53 -3.51
C TRP A 30 16.56 -15.47 -4.04
N LYS A 31 15.31 -15.51 -3.63
CA LYS A 31 14.31 -14.53 -4.08
C LYS A 31 14.64 -13.11 -3.62
N LYS A 32 15.14 -12.96 -2.41
CA LYS A 32 15.58 -11.69 -1.84
C LYS A 32 16.80 -11.15 -2.56
N ASP A 33 17.77 -12.01 -2.81
CA ASP A 33 19.01 -11.66 -3.50
C ASP A 33 18.77 -11.33 -4.98
N SER A 34 17.86 -12.05 -5.64
CA SER A 34 17.52 -11.77 -7.04
C SER A 34 16.85 -10.41 -7.22
N GLN A 35 16.04 -9.97 -6.27
CA GLN A 35 15.48 -8.60 -6.30
C GLN A 35 16.57 -7.53 -6.15
N VAL A 36 17.51 -7.73 -5.23
CA VAL A 36 18.63 -6.79 -5.02
C VAL A 36 19.53 -6.71 -6.24
N LEU A 37 19.74 -7.82 -6.91
CA LEU A 37 20.59 -7.90 -8.11
C LEU A 37 19.83 -7.55 -9.41
N GLY A 38 18.62 -7.04 -9.33
CA GLY A 38 17.80 -6.73 -10.49
C GLY A 38 17.21 -7.95 -11.18
N LYS A 39 17.07 -9.05 -10.45
CA LYS A 39 16.40 -10.26 -10.90
C LYS A 39 15.30 -10.62 -9.93
N PHE A 40 14.12 -10.91 -10.44
CA PHE A 40 13.00 -11.32 -9.62
C PHE A 40 12.01 -12.20 -10.38
N GLU A 41 11.26 -12.99 -9.62
CA GLU A 41 10.22 -13.86 -10.14
C GLU A 41 8.87 -13.17 -10.01
N ILE A 42 8.04 -13.32 -11.03
CA ILE A 42 6.70 -12.74 -11.06
C ILE A 42 5.68 -13.88 -11.02
N ASN A 43 4.75 -13.81 -10.08
CA ASN A 43 3.65 -14.77 -9.97
C ASN A 43 2.56 -14.46 -11.00
N LYS A 44 1.87 -15.50 -11.44
CA LYS A 44 0.77 -15.37 -12.40
C LYS A 44 -0.37 -14.53 -11.80
N TRP A 45 -0.81 -13.51 -12.52
CA TRP A 45 -1.86 -12.58 -12.08
C TRP A 45 -3.18 -13.27 -11.76
N THR A 46 -3.54 -14.28 -12.53
CA THR A 46 -4.83 -14.99 -12.45
C THR A 46 -4.81 -16.22 -11.54
N SER A 47 -3.68 -16.51 -10.87
CA SER A 47 -3.55 -17.65 -9.97
C SER A 47 -4.41 -17.51 -8.72
N ASP A 48 -4.75 -18.63 -8.13
CA ASP A 48 -5.34 -18.66 -6.78
C ASP A 48 -4.38 -18.00 -5.78
N PHE A 49 -4.80 -16.91 -5.17
CA PHE A 49 -4.02 -16.22 -4.15
C PHE A 49 -3.90 -17.07 -2.87
N GLY A 50 -4.82 -17.99 -2.66
CA GLY A 50 -4.80 -18.94 -1.56
C GLY A 50 -3.78 -20.07 -1.76
N ASP A 51 -3.42 -20.38 -3.01
CA ASP A 51 -2.46 -21.43 -3.32
C ASP A 51 -1.06 -21.10 -2.82
N ARG A 52 -0.32 -22.16 -2.54
CA ARG A 52 1.08 -22.08 -2.15
C ARG A 52 1.94 -22.37 -3.35
N THR A 53 2.94 -21.54 -3.56
CA THR A 53 4.03 -21.86 -4.48
C THR A 53 4.96 -22.87 -3.83
N ASP A 54 5.73 -23.62 -4.62
CA ASP A 54 6.63 -24.66 -4.10
C ASP A 54 7.56 -24.13 -2.99
N TRP A 55 7.99 -22.89 -3.08
CA TRP A 55 8.86 -22.26 -2.08
C TRP A 55 8.09 -21.79 -0.82
N GLU A 56 6.77 -21.72 -0.85
CA GLU A 56 5.90 -21.42 0.29
C GLU A 56 5.38 -22.68 0.99
N GLU A 57 5.51 -23.85 0.37
CA GLU A 57 5.07 -25.12 0.95
C GLU A 57 5.94 -25.60 2.10
N VAL A 58 6.99 -24.87 2.40
CA VAL A 58 7.94 -25.21 3.44
C VAL A 58 7.46 -24.64 4.78
N GLY A 59 6.86 -25.50 5.58
CA GLY A 59 6.57 -25.16 6.96
C GLY A 59 5.07 -25.06 7.31
N GLU A 60 4.83 -24.72 8.56
CA GLU A 60 3.50 -24.56 9.12
C GLU A 60 2.81 -23.30 8.58
N ILE A 61 1.49 -23.24 8.73
CA ILE A 61 0.61 -22.22 8.17
C ILE A 61 1.06 -20.77 8.42
N GLY A 62 1.65 -20.49 9.58
CA GLY A 62 2.14 -19.15 9.90
C GLY A 62 3.25 -18.67 8.97
N ILE A 63 4.14 -19.55 8.55
CA ILE A 63 5.24 -19.22 7.63
C ILE A 63 4.71 -18.99 6.21
N SER A 64 3.81 -19.86 5.76
CA SER A 64 3.16 -19.68 4.45
C SER A 64 2.44 -18.33 4.34
N TYR A 65 1.80 -17.87 5.41
CA TYR A 65 1.18 -16.57 5.45
C TYR A 65 2.20 -15.44 5.24
N SER A 66 3.31 -15.50 5.95
CA SER A 66 4.36 -14.49 5.86
C SER A 66 4.98 -14.39 4.48
N LEU A 67 5.14 -15.52 3.80
CA LEU A 67 5.75 -15.56 2.48
C LEU A 67 4.94 -14.89 1.38
N LYS A 68 3.60 -14.79 1.56
CA LYS A 68 2.74 -14.06 0.62
C LYS A 68 3.12 -12.58 0.49
N TYR A 69 3.74 -11.99 1.51
CA TYR A 69 4.28 -10.63 1.44
C TYR A 69 5.49 -10.49 0.51
N ALA A 70 6.11 -11.59 0.10
CA ALA A 70 7.22 -11.58 -0.85
C ALA A 70 6.78 -11.81 -2.30
N ARG A 71 5.50 -12.08 -2.55
CA ARG A 71 4.98 -12.31 -3.89
C ARG A 71 4.92 -11.03 -4.72
N MET A 72 5.30 -11.13 -5.98
CA MET A 72 5.08 -10.10 -6.99
C MET A 72 4.24 -10.66 -8.13
N TYR A 73 3.31 -9.87 -8.64
CA TYR A 73 2.35 -10.29 -9.67
C TYR A 73 2.51 -9.55 -10.99
N GLY A 74 3.48 -8.69 -11.09
CA GLY A 74 3.71 -7.91 -12.27
C GLY A 74 2.77 -6.73 -12.35
N GLY A 75 1.90 -6.30 -12.63
CA GLY A 75 1.14 -5.05 -12.73
C GLY A 75 2.08 -3.84 -12.69
N ASP A 76 2.18 -3.16 -13.81
CA ASP A 76 3.15 -2.09 -13.98
C ASP A 76 2.48 -0.76 -14.39
N LEU A 77 3.30 0.25 -14.60
CA LEU A 77 2.87 1.57 -15.00
C LEU A 77 2.20 1.59 -16.38
N GLN A 78 2.66 0.74 -17.29
CA GLN A 78 2.01 0.59 -18.60
C GLN A 78 0.61 0.00 -18.44
N GLY A 79 0.43 -0.98 -17.56
CA GLY A 79 -0.88 -1.53 -17.22
C GLY A 79 -1.84 -0.48 -16.64
N ILE A 80 -1.33 0.47 -15.84
CA ILE A 80 -2.16 1.60 -15.39
C ILE A 80 -2.66 2.42 -16.59
N LYS A 81 -1.78 2.76 -17.55
CA LYS A 81 -2.17 3.49 -18.75
C LYS A 81 -3.26 2.75 -19.54
N GLU A 82 -3.12 1.44 -19.69
CA GLU A 82 -4.09 0.61 -20.39
C GLU A 82 -5.46 0.58 -19.68
N LYS A 83 -5.48 0.80 -18.37
CA LYS A 83 -6.69 0.83 -17.54
C LYS A 83 -7.27 2.22 -17.31
N ILE A 84 -6.69 3.28 -17.85
CA ILE A 84 -7.28 4.63 -17.80
C ILE A 84 -8.70 4.66 -18.38
N PRO A 85 -9.04 3.99 -19.50
CA PRO A 85 -10.42 3.92 -19.98
C PRO A 85 -11.39 3.34 -18.94
N TYR A 86 -10.99 2.28 -18.22
CA TYR A 86 -11.78 1.68 -17.13
C TYR A 86 -12.01 2.68 -15.99
N LEU A 87 -10.96 3.36 -15.52
CA LEU A 87 -11.07 4.36 -14.46
C LEU A 87 -11.99 5.52 -14.85
N LYS A 88 -11.88 5.95 -16.10
CA LYS A 88 -12.73 7.01 -16.68
C LYS A 88 -14.18 6.56 -16.81
N GLU A 89 -14.42 5.34 -17.28
CA GLU A 89 -15.74 4.74 -17.38
C GLU A 89 -16.40 4.59 -16.00
N LEU A 90 -15.66 4.16 -15.00
CA LEU A 90 -16.11 4.12 -13.61
C LEU A 90 -16.42 5.52 -13.05
N GLY A 91 -15.74 6.54 -13.58
CA GLY A 91 -15.93 7.94 -13.20
C GLY A 91 -14.98 8.45 -12.12
N ILE A 92 -13.83 7.80 -11.95
CA ILE A 92 -12.77 8.19 -11.01
C ILE A 92 -12.22 9.57 -11.39
N THR A 93 -11.90 10.38 -10.38
CA THR A 93 -11.34 11.74 -10.54
C THR A 93 -9.96 11.91 -9.93
N ALA A 94 -9.53 10.97 -9.13
CA ALA A 94 -8.18 10.91 -8.57
C ALA A 94 -7.80 9.46 -8.29
N VAL A 95 -6.52 9.14 -8.45
CA VAL A 95 -5.94 7.87 -8.02
C VAL A 95 -4.90 8.14 -6.93
N TRP A 96 -4.95 7.38 -5.85
CA TRP A 96 -3.87 7.27 -4.89
C TRP A 96 -3.13 5.97 -5.17
N LEU A 97 -1.84 6.09 -5.46
CA LEU A 97 -0.94 4.96 -5.63
C LEU A 97 -0.26 4.65 -4.29
N ASN A 98 -0.32 3.39 -3.87
CA ASN A 98 0.54 2.90 -2.79
C ASN A 98 2.00 3.19 -3.14
N PRO A 99 2.97 3.07 -2.19
CA PRO A 99 4.34 3.49 -2.45
C PRO A 99 4.91 2.95 -3.76
N VAL A 100 5.44 3.84 -4.58
CA VAL A 100 5.98 3.54 -5.93
C VAL A 100 7.50 3.56 -5.98
N PHE A 101 8.14 3.99 -4.91
CA PHE A 101 9.58 4.21 -4.86
C PHE A 101 10.37 2.91 -4.84
N LEU A 102 11.63 3.00 -5.24
CA LEU A 102 12.55 1.87 -5.27
C LEU A 102 12.53 1.12 -3.93
N SER A 103 12.17 -0.15 -3.99
CA SER A 103 12.14 -1.04 -2.84
C SER A 103 12.21 -2.50 -3.26
N TYR A 104 12.90 -3.31 -2.49
CA TYR A 104 12.90 -4.76 -2.68
C TYR A 104 11.62 -5.44 -2.15
N GLN A 105 10.87 -4.75 -1.31
CA GLN A 105 9.61 -5.24 -0.75
C GLN A 105 8.49 -5.10 -1.78
N ASN A 106 7.56 -6.06 -1.82
CA ASN A 106 6.42 -5.98 -2.73
C ASN A 106 5.45 -4.86 -2.38
N HIS A 107 5.27 -4.56 -1.09
CA HIS A 107 4.41 -3.46 -0.61
C HIS A 107 5.08 -2.08 -0.70
N LYS A 108 6.40 -2.04 -0.84
CA LYS A 108 7.23 -0.83 -1.01
C LYS A 108 7.15 0.24 0.09
N TYR A 109 6.57 -0.08 1.26
CA TYR A 109 6.59 0.83 2.41
C TYR A 109 7.99 1.00 3.03
N GLY A 110 8.93 0.11 2.77
CA GLY A 110 10.35 0.31 3.03
C GLY A 110 11.08 0.75 1.77
N ALA A 111 11.25 2.05 1.55
CA ALA A 111 11.95 2.54 0.38
C ALA A 111 13.47 2.36 0.51
N ASN A 112 14.10 1.86 -0.55
CA ASN A 112 15.55 1.85 -0.69
C ASN A 112 16.06 3.21 -1.18
N ASP A 113 15.21 3.90 -1.96
CA ASP A 113 15.50 5.23 -2.50
C ASP A 113 14.19 5.95 -2.85
N PHE A 114 14.00 7.15 -2.35
CA PHE A 114 12.82 7.97 -2.67
C PHE A 114 12.99 8.81 -3.95
N ARG A 115 14.20 8.85 -4.52
CA ARG A 115 14.47 9.61 -5.73
C ARG A 115 13.82 9.01 -6.96
N HIS A 116 13.65 7.68 -6.97
CA HIS A 116 13.28 6.91 -8.14
C HIS A 116 12.09 6.00 -7.92
N VAL A 117 11.30 5.84 -8.96
CA VAL A 117 10.29 4.80 -9.07
C VAL A 117 10.97 3.43 -9.13
N SER A 118 10.37 2.44 -8.52
CA SER A 118 10.88 1.08 -8.53
C SER A 118 10.89 0.52 -9.96
N PRO A 119 12.03 0.05 -10.47
CA PRO A 119 12.15 -0.42 -11.85
C PRO A 119 11.23 -1.59 -12.20
N ASP A 120 10.81 -2.40 -11.22
CA ASP A 120 9.82 -3.46 -11.41
C ASP A 120 8.43 -2.94 -11.81
N PHE A 121 8.17 -1.65 -11.66
CA PHE A 121 6.98 -1.00 -12.20
C PHE A 121 7.19 -0.38 -13.58
N GLY A 122 8.42 -0.11 -13.98
CA GLY A 122 8.73 0.66 -15.19
C GLY A 122 9.50 -0.12 -16.25
N THR A 123 10.70 -0.56 -15.94
CA THR A 123 11.67 -1.06 -16.91
C THR A 123 11.99 -2.54 -16.76
N ILE A 124 10.99 -3.37 -16.55
CA ILE A 124 11.18 -4.81 -16.54
C ILE A 124 11.58 -5.26 -17.96
N ARG A 125 12.71 -5.96 -18.06
CA ARG A 125 13.21 -6.49 -19.31
C ARG A 125 13.62 -7.96 -19.18
N THR A 126 13.31 -8.74 -20.20
CA THR A 126 13.98 -10.01 -20.44
C THR A 126 15.26 -9.76 -21.22
N SER A 127 16.25 -10.63 -21.06
CA SER A 127 17.48 -10.55 -21.86
C SER A 127 17.14 -10.63 -23.36
N GLY A 128 17.28 -9.51 -24.06
CA GLY A 128 17.05 -9.41 -25.50
C GLY A 128 15.76 -8.74 -25.95
N GLU A 129 14.86 -8.34 -25.04
CA GLU A 129 13.63 -7.64 -25.36
C GLU A 129 13.68 -6.16 -24.97
N LYS A 130 12.98 -5.36 -25.77
CA LYS A 130 12.81 -3.93 -25.52
C LYS A 130 11.64 -3.70 -24.56
N HIS A 131 11.61 -2.51 -23.98
CA HIS A 131 10.57 -2.00 -23.15
C HIS A 131 9.14 -2.44 -23.45
N GLY A 132 8.41 -2.55 -22.37
CA GLY A 132 7.01 -2.86 -22.39
C GLY A 132 6.82 -4.33 -22.69
N VAL A 133 6.37 -5.04 -21.72
CA VAL A 133 5.94 -6.41 -21.90
C VAL A 133 4.74 -6.38 -22.83
N GLU A 134 4.96 -6.59 -24.13
CA GLU A 134 3.86 -7.00 -25.00
C GLU A 134 3.40 -8.36 -24.50
N ILE A 135 2.25 -8.36 -23.87
CA ILE A 135 1.59 -9.59 -23.46
C ILE A 135 1.10 -10.26 -24.73
N SER A 136 1.94 -11.10 -25.32
CA SER A 136 1.66 -11.76 -26.60
C SER A 136 1.12 -13.18 -26.45
N SER A 137 1.34 -13.82 -25.29
CA SER A 137 0.88 -15.18 -25.03
C SER A 137 -0.32 -15.22 -24.08
N GLN A 138 -1.18 -16.18 -24.31
CA GLN A 138 -2.28 -16.51 -23.40
C GLN A 138 -2.12 -17.95 -22.97
N ASN A 139 -2.35 -18.22 -21.68
CA ASN A 139 -2.40 -19.59 -21.21
C ASN A 139 -3.65 -20.32 -21.74
N GLU A 140 -3.80 -21.59 -21.41
CA GLU A 140 -4.94 -22.42 -21.81
C GLU A 140 -6.34 -21.86 -21.45
N HIS A 141 -6.38 -20.93 -20.48
CA HIS A 141 -7.59 -20.23 -20.06
C HIS A 141 -7.74 -18.85 -20.71
N GLY A 142 -6.89 -18.51 -21.67
CA GLY A 142 -6.91 -17.19 -22.32
C GLY A 142 -6.30 -16.06 -21.49
N ASN A 143 -5.71 -16.38 -20.33
CA ASN A 143 -5.08 -15.40 -19.46
C ASN A 143 -3.64 -15.14 -19.87
N LYS A 144 -3.23 -13.90 -19.72
CA LYS A 144 -1.85 -13.50 -19.90
C LYS A 144 -1.15 -13.47 -18.55
N SER A 145 0.07 -13.95 -18.48
CA SER A 145 0.88 -13.87 -17.29
C SER A 145 2.28 -13.37 -17.60
N TYR A 146 2.89 -12.73 -16.63
CA TYR A 146 4.26 -12.27 -16.76
C TYR A 146 5.24 -13.42 -16.99
N VAL A 147 5.01 -14.56 -16.35
CA VAL A 147 5.85 -15.75 -16.54
C VAL A 147 5.81 -16.24 -17.99
N GLU A 148 4.63 -16.20 -18.63
CA GLU A 148 4.47 -16.59 -20.03
C GLU A 148 5.10 -15.58 -20.99
N VAL A 149 5.12 -14.32 -20.59
CA VAL A 149 5.63 -13.21 -21.40
C VAL A 149 7.14 -13.05 -21.26
N LEU A 150 7.65 -13.20 -20.04
CA LEU A 150 9.05 -12.92 -19.71
C LEU A 150 9.95 -14.16 -19.80
N GLY A 151 9.39 -15.35 -20.05
CA GLY A 151 10.12 -16.61 -19.97
C GLY A 151 10.36 -17.05 -18.52
N ILE A 152 10.74 -18.30 -18.36
CA ILE A 152 10.66 -19.00 -17.07
C ILE A 152 11.56 -18.42 -15.98
N ASP A 153 12.65 -17.77 -16.32
CA ASP A 153 13.74 -17.79 -15.35
C ASP A 153 14.25 -16.45 -14.87
N ALA A 154 14.08 -15.37 -15.56
CA ALA A 154 14.61 -14.13 -15.01
C ALA A 154 14.23 -12.90 -15.82
N VAL A 155 13.68 -11.96 -15.13
CA VAL A 155 13.67 -10.57 -15.54
C VAL A 155 15.01 -9.98 -15.12
N ASP A 156 15.81 -9.55 -16.08
CA ASP A 156 17.05 -8.81 -15.80
C ASP A 156 16.74 -7.31 -15.91
N ASN A 157 16.81 -6.62 -14.79
CA ASN A 157 16.61 -5.17 -14.77
C ASN A 157 17.94 -4.47 -14.49
N SER A 158 18.60 -4.02 -15.55
CA SER A 158 19.86 -3.31 -15.46
C SER A 158 19.78 -1.98 -14.71
N GLU A 159 18.59 -1.38 -14.66
CA GLU A 159 18.37 -0.14 -13.93
C GLU A 159 18.51 -0.32 -12.41
N TYR A 160 18.10 -1.47 -11.86
CA TYR A 160 18.36 -1.79 -10.46
C TYR A 160 19.85 -1.72 -10.12
N LYS A 161 20.72 -2.25 -10.99
CA LYS A 161 22.17 -2.21 -10.78
C LYS A 161 22.73 -0.79 -10.84
N LEU A 162 22.19 0.04 -11.72
CA LEU A 162 22.61 1.43 -11.82
C LEU A 162 22.20 2.24 -10.59
N LEU A 163 21.13 1.82 -9.90
CA LEU A 163 20.65 2.47 -8.68
C LEU A 163 21.35 1.98 -7.41
N GLU A 164 22.13 0.89 -7.47
CA GLU A 164 22.89 0.41 -6.32
C GLU A 164 23.97 1.41 -5.91
N ILE A 165 24.14 1.59 -4.61
CA ILE A 165 25.12 2.50 -4.05
C ILE A 165 26.51 1.84 -3.98
N ASN A 166 27.52 2.54 -4.42
CA ASN A 166 28.91 2.09 -4.28
C ASN A 166 29.38 2.27 -2.83
N LEU A 167 29.83 1.19 -2.22
CA LEU A 167 30.27 1.19 -0.84
C LEU A 167 31.76 1.50 -0.67
N LYS A 168 32.54 1.48 -1.77
CA LYS A 168 33.98 1.74 -1.78
C LYS A 168 34.45 2.49 -3.01
N GLY A 169 35.75 2.86 -3.01
CA GLY A 169 36.43 3.49 -4.15
C GLY A 169 36.06 4.96 -4.37
N GLU A 170 36.39 5.51 -5.52
CA GLU A 170 36.18 6.91 -5.89
C GLU A 170 34.71 7.31 -6.00
N ASN A 171 33.85 6.33 -6.28
CA ASN A 171 32.41 6.53 -6.38
C ASN A 171 31.67 6.18 -5.10
N LYS A 172 32.37 6.01 -3.98
CA LYS A 172 31.75 5.67 -2.70
C LYS A 172 30.64 6.67 -2.34
N GLY A 173 29.47 6.13 -1.99
CA GLY A 173 28.27 6.90 -1.67
C GLY A 173 27.52 7.45 -2.87
N LYS A 174 27.89 7.03 -4.09
CA LYS A 174 27.17 7.34 -5.34
C LYS A 174 26.63 6.05 -5.96
N ASN A 175 25.52 6.14 -6.65
CA ASN A 175 25.04 5.04 -7.50
C ASN A 175 25.69 5.08 -8.90
N GLY A 176 25.29 4.18 -9.80
CA GLY A 176 25.83 4.14 -11.17
C GLY A 176 25.52 5.38 -12.02
N TYR A 177 24.52 6.18 -11.62
CA TYR A 177 24.24 7.49 -12.24
C TYR A 177 25.06 8.64 -11.64
N GLY A 178 25.86 8.40 -10.60
CA GLY A 178 26.67 9.40 -9.92
C GLY A 178 25.91 10.23 -8.87
N GLU A 179 24.70 9.84 -8.51
CA GLU A 179 23.84 10.56 -7.62
C GLU A 179 24.25 10.45 -6.15
N THR A 180 23.98 11.51 -5.42
CA THR A 180 24.16 11.65 -3.97
C THR A 180 22.87 12.16 -3.33
N HIS A 181 22.93 12.66 -2.08
CA HIS A 181 21.82 13.39 -1.46
C HIS A 181 21.62 14.80 -2.04
N ASP A 182 22.60 15.33 -2.79
CA ASP A 182 22.52 16.62 -3.45
C ASP A 182 21.59 16.55 -4.67
N PRO A 183 20.47 17.28 -4.70
CA PRO A 183 19.51 17.23 -5.81
C PRO A 183 20.11 17.67 -7.15
N SER A 184 21.21 18.43 -7.16
CA SER A 184 21.90 18.81 -8.41
C SER A 184 22.53 17.62 -9.13
N THR A 185 22.71 16.49 -8.44
CA THR A 185 23.27 15.25 -8.99
C THR A 185 22.17 14.29 -9.49
N TRP A 186 20.89 14.58 -9.23
CA TRP A 186 19.79 13.65 -9.52
C TRP A 186 19.46 13.64 -11.01
N VAL A 187 19.07 12.46 -11.44
CA VAL A 187 18.60 12.22 -12.81
C VAL A 187 17.14 11.78 -12.80
N TRP A 188 16.52 11.78 -13.96
CA TRP A 188 15.27 11.10 -14.21
C TRP A 188 15.62 9.78 -14.88
N THR A 189 15.37 8.66 -14.20
CA THR A 189 15.58 7.33 -14.76
C THR A 189 14.50 7.01 -15.79
N GLU A 190 14.69 5.93 -16.54
CA GLU A 190 13.69 5.50 -17.50
C GLU A 190 12.35 5.15 -16.82
N SER A 191 12.39 4.47 -15.67
CA SER A 191 11.20 4.18 -14.86
C SER A 191 10.51 5.45 -14.34
N ASP A 192 11.29 6.46 -13.94
CA ASP A 192 10.74 7.77 -13.55
C ASP A 192 9.99 8.43 -14.71
N LEU A 193 10.57 8.42 -15.92
CA LEU A 193 9.95 9.01 -17.10
C LEU A 193 8.68 8.26 -17.54
N ILE A 194 8.63 6.94 -17.37
CA ILE A 194 7.42 6.16 -17.58
C ILE A 194 6.33 6.58 -16.58
N MET A 195 6.68 6.81 -15.31
CA MET A 195 5.73 7.33 -14.31
C MET A 195 5.22 8.72 -14.69
N VAL A 196 6.10 9.61 -15.12
CA VAL A 196 5.70 10.96 -15.60
C VAL A 196 4.72 10.86 -16.77
N ASP A 197 4.95 9.95 -17.70
CA ASP A 197 4.03 9.72 -18.82
C ASP A 197 2.67 9.16 -18.35
N VAL A 198 2.65 8.30 -17.35
CA VAL A 198 1.40 7.84 -16.69
C VAL A 198 0.65 9.02 -16.05
N ILE A 199 1.37 9.90 -15.33
CA ILE A 199 0.78 11.09 -14.70
C ILE A 199 0.14 11.98 -15.78
N LYS A 200 0.88 12.30 -16.85
CA LYS A 200 0.40 13.09 -17.97
C LYS A 200 -0.85 12.48 -18.61
N GLU A 201 -0.87 11.17 -18.80
CA GLU A 201 -2.00 10.52 -19.43
C GLU A 201 -3.24 10.48 -18.51
N LEU A 202 -3.06 10.30 -17.20
CA LEU A 202 -4.13 10.44 -16.21
C LEU A 202 -4.69 11.86 -16.20
N HIS A 203 -3.83 12.87 -16.18
CA HIS A 203 -4.21 14.29 -16.21
C HIS A 203 -5.03 14.64 -17.47
N LYS A 204 -4.60 14.23 -18.66
CA LYS A 204 -5.36 14.41 -19.93
C LYS A 204 -6.76 13.79 -19.86
N ASN A 205 -6.95 12.79 -19.03
CA ASN A 205 -8.25 12.15 -18.81
C ASN A 205 -9.02 12.70 -17.60
N GLY A 206 -8.54 13.79 -16.99
CA GLY A 206 -9.18 14.47 -15.88
C GLY A 206 -9.04 13.73 -14.54
N ILE A 207 -7.99 12.92 -14.38
CA ILE A 207 -7.72 12.12 -13.19
C ILE A 207 -6.44 12.63 -12.53
N ARG A 208 -6.54 13.07 -11.28
CA ARG A 208 -5.41 13.53 -10.45
C ARG A 208 -4.64 12.35 -9.87
N VAL A 209 -3.37 12.59 -9.55
CA VAL A 209 -2.45 11.57 -9.03
C VAL A 209 -1.93 11.95 -7.65
N ILE A 210 -2.07 11.03 -6.70
CA ILE A 210 -1.63 11.19 -5.32
C ILE A 210 -0.62 10.09 -5.02
N PHE A 211 0.57 10.45 -4.52
CA PHE A 211 1.59 9.50 -4.08
C PHE A 211 1.50 9.23 -2.59
N ASP A 212 2.04 8.09 -2.19
CA ASP A 212 2.20 7.71 -0.79
C ASP A 212 3.57 8.16 -0.26
N GLY A 213 3.56 9.01 0.75
CA GLY A 213 4.75 9.56 1.39
C GLY A 213 5.09 8.82 2.68
N VAL A 214 6.06 7.92 2.62
CA VAL A 214 6.55 7.14 3.78
C VAL A 214 7.81 7.81 4.32
N PHE A 215 7.65 8.84 5.14
CA PHE A 215 8.78 9.67 5.60
C PHE A 215 9.18 9.43 7.06
N ASN A 216 8.56 8.47 7.74
CA ASN A 216 8.93 8.07 9.10
C ASN A 216 10.15 7.14 9.12
N HIS A 217 10.25 6.24 8.15
CA HIS A 217 11.24 5.19 8.09
C HIS A 217 11.65 4.88 6.66
N SER A 218 12.73 4.15 6.50
CA SER A 218 13.19 3.58 5.23
C SER A 218 13.15 2.06 5.25
N SER A 219 13.58 1.43 4.17
CA SER A 219 14.06 0.06 4.20
C SER A 219 15.41 -0.02 4.91
N ASP A 220 15.72 -1.18 5.48
CA ASP A 220 17.07 -1.55 5.94
C ASP A 220 18.09 -1.64 4.78
N ARG A 221 17.64 -1.45 3.56
CA ARG A 221 18.46 -1.36 2.34
C ARG A 221 18.46 0.02 1.72
N HIS A 222 17.97 1.01 2.42
CA HIS A 222 18.06 2.40 1.95
C HIS A 222 19.53 2.78 1.79
N TRP A 223 19.83 3.44 0.68
CA TRP A 223 21.22 3.73 0.31
C TRP A 223 22.00 4.48 1.40
N THR A 224 21.38 5.41 2.13
CA THR A 224 22.05 6.11 3.25
C THR A 224 22.24 5.19 4.46
N PHE A 225 21.29 4.28 4.72
CA PHE A 225 21.41 3.29 5.78
C PHE A 225 22.55 2.31 5.49
N ASN A 226 22.67 1.83 4.25
CA ASN A 226 23.79 1.00 3.80
C ASN A 226 25.13 1.71 3.97
N MET A 227 25.19 3.01 3.72
CA MET A 227 26.41 3.80 3.98
C MET A 227 26.75 3.84 5.47
N VAL A 228 25.76 3.91 6.37
CA VAL A 228 26.02 3.80 7.81
C VAL A 228 26.48 2.39 8.18
N LEU A 229 25.86 1.36 7.62
CA LEU A 229 26.32 -0.02 7.85
C LEU A 229 27.71 -0.29 7.32
N ALA A 230 28.15 0.42 6.27
CA ALA A 230 29.49 0.27 5.70
C ALA A 230 30.56 1.05 6.49
N GLU A 231 30.25 2.24 6.97
CA GLU A 231 31.21 3.17 7.56
C GLU A 231 31.14 3.27 9.10
N GLY A 232 30.05 2.77 9.68
CA GLY A 232 29.81 2.85 11.12
C GLY A 232 29.60 4.27 11.61
N SER A 233 30.18 4.58 12.76
CA SER A 233 30.06 5.87 13.41
C SER A 233 30.67 7.04 12.64
N GLU A 234 31.47 6.77 11.62
CA GLU A 234 32.12 7.79 10.76
C GLU A 234 31.24 8.23 9.59
N SER A 235 30.13 7.50 9.32
CA SER A 235 29.25 7.83 8.22
C SER A 235 28.60 9.21 8.40
N LYS A 236 28.63 10.02 7.35
CA LYS A 236 27.94 11.32 7.32
C LYS A 236 26.43 11.20 7.46
N TYR A 237 25.85 10.04 7.12
CA TYR A 237 24.42 9.76 7.22
C TYR A 237 24.00 9.18 8.57
N LYS A 238 24.93 8.97 9.49
CA LYS A 238 24.64 8.42 10.82
C LYS A 238 23.52 9.17 11.53
N GLU A 239 23.57 10.50 11.50
CA GLU A 239 22.61 11.35 12.19
C GLU A 239 21.23 11.45 11.46
N TRP A 240 21.10 10.82 10.30
CA TRP A 240 19.79 10.67 9.62
C TRP A 240 18.92 9.61 10.27
N TYR A 241 19.51 8.76 11.12
CA TYR A 241 18.84 7.67 11.82
C TYR A 241 19.09 7.76 13.32
N LYS A 242 18.37 6.93 14.08
CA LYS A 242 18.47 6.86 15.55
C LYS A 242 19.33 5.70 15.99
N PHE A 243 20.63 5.75 15.71
CA PHE A 243 21.58 4.74 16.17
C PHE A 243 21.97 4.97 17.62
N SER A 244 22.14 3.87 18.38
CA SER A 244 22.54 3.90 19.80
C SER A 244 23.83 3.15 20.10
N ASP A 245 24.27 2.22 19.25
CA ASP A 245 25.46 1.42 19.49
C ASP A 245 26.12 0.96 18.19
N PHE A 246 27.46 1.07 18.14
CA PHE A 246 28.32 0.59 17.05
C PHE A 246 29.46 -0.30 17.55
N THR A 247 29.39 -0.85 18.77
CA THR A 247 30.51 -1.51 19.45
C THR A 247 31.12 -2.66 18.67
N HIS A 248 30.32 -3.37 17.90
CA HIS A 248 30.74 -4.54 17.13
C HIS A 248 30.69 -4.32 15.62
N HIS A 249 30.61 -3.07 15.19
CA HIS A 249 30.60 -2.73 13.77
C HIS A 249 31.95 -3.02 13.12
N VAL A 250 31.92 -3.59 11.92
CA VAL A 250 33.09 -3.83 11.06
C VAL A 250 33.03 -2.90 9.86
N LYS A 251 34.03 -2.02 9.73
CA LYS A 251 34.08 -1.09 8.59
C LYS A 251 34.35 -1.84 7.29
N ILE A 252 33.56 -1.56 6.27
CA ILE A 252 33.80 -2.08 4.93
C ILE A 252 34.88 -1.23 4.26
N GLU A 253 36.07 -1.79 4.12
CA GLU A 253 37.19 -1.14 3.41
C GLU A 253 37.41 -1.77 2.05
N ASP A 254 37.38 -3.11 1.97
CA ASP A 254 37.52 -3.88 0.75
C ASP A 254 36.57 -5.07 0.72
N TYR A 255 36.06 -5.37 -0.46
CA TYR A 255 35.30 -6.59 -0.75
C TYR A 255 35.56 -7.01 -2.20
N HIS A 256 35.45 -8.31 -2.47
CA HIS A 256 35.77 -8.88 -3.78
C HIS A 256 34.55 -9.15 -4.66
N SER A 257 33.37 -9.14 -4.07
CA SER A 257 32.12 -9.37 -4.79
C SER A 257 30.94 -8.67 -4.09
N ASP A 258 29.86 -8.41 -4.84
CA ASP A 258 28.63 -7.84 -4.30
C ASP A 258 28.01 -8.73 -3.21
N GLN A 259 28.18 -10.05 -3.36
CA GLN A 259 27.74 -11.01 -2.36
C GLN A 259 28.48 -10.84 -1.03
N GLU A 260 29.80 -10.66 -1.07
CA GLU A 260 30.62 -10.41 0.13
C GLU A 260 30.23 -9.09 0.81
N ALA A 261 30.05 -8.02 0.02
CA ALA A 261 29.59 -6.74 0.54
C ALA A 261 28.23 -6.86 1.24
N TYR A 262 27.31 -7.60 0.64
CA TYR A 262 26.00 -7.86 1.20
C TYR A 262 26.05 -8.65 2.51
N GLU A 263 26.91 -9.68 2.59
CA GLU A 263 27.12 -10.48 3.81
C GLU A 263 27.68 -9.62 4.96
N ILE A 264 28.63 -8.73 4.66
CA ILE A 264 29.16 -7.78 5.66
C ILE A 264 28.09 -6.79 6.12
N LEU A 265 27.25 -6.27 5.21
CA LEU A 265 26.14 -5.39 5.58
C LEU A 265 25.13 -6.08 6.50
N ILE A 266 24.76 -7.33 6.20
CA ILE A 266 23.89 -8.13 7.06
C ILE A 266 24.50 -8.35 8.45
N GLU A 267 25.78 -8.67 8.51
CA GLU A 267 26.47 -8.89 9.79
C GLU A 267 26.56 -7.58 10.58
N ASN A 268 26.90 -6.47 9.94
CA ASN A 268 26.90 -5.16 10.59
C ASN A 268 25.51 -4.77 11.08
N LYS A 269 24.45 -5.05 10.31
CA LYS A 269 23.07 -4.79 10.75
C LYS A 269 22.74 -5.51 12.06
N LYS A 270 23.20 -6.74 12.27
CA LYS A 270 23.01 -7.47 13.52
C LYS A 270 23.82 -6.88 14.68
N ASN A 271 24.94 -6.26 14.38
CA ASN A 271 25.93 -5.78 15.35
C ASN A 271 25.73 -4.31 15.77
N VAL A 272 24.90 -3.56 15.08
CA VAL A 272 24.53 -2.18 15.42
C VAL A 272 23.16 -2.11 16.06
N LYS A 273 22.93 -1.10 16.90
CA LYS A 273 21.62 -0.88 17.50
C LYS A 273 21.01 0.42 16.99
N TYR A 274 19.80 0.34 16.52
CA TYR A 274 19.02 1.46 16.01
C TYR A 274 17.52 1.27 16.27
N ASN A 275 16.76 2.33 16.14
CA ASN A 275 15.31 2.26 16.24
C ASN A 275 14.71 1.86 14.90
N GLY A 276 13.81 0.87 14.94
CA GLY A 276 12.94 0.51 13.82
C GLY A 276 11.48 0.87 14.13
N TRP A 277 10.74 1.28 13.12
CA TRP A 277 9.32 1.59 13.26
C TRP A 277 8.56 0.37 13.81
N ALA A 278 7.76 0.59 14.85
CA ALA A 278 7.03 -0.46 15.56
C ALA A 278 7.89 -1.65 16.03
N GLY A 279 9.21 -1.46 16.17
CA GLY A 279 10.15 -2.50 16.55
C GLY A 279 10.67 -3.36 15.39
N PHE A 280 10.30 -3.05 14.14
CA PHE A 280 10.78 -3.77 12.97
C PHE A 280 12.18 -3.28 12.56
N ASP A 281 13.15 -4.18 12.61
CA ASP A 281 14.52 -3.90 12.21
C ASP A 281 14.72 -3.71 10.70
N THR A 282 13.74 -4.12 9.90
CA THR A 282 13.69 -3.90 8.46
C THR A 282 13.21 -2.50 8.06
N LEU A 283 12.73 -1.73 9.03
CA LEU A 283 12.16 -0.39 8.82
C LEU A 283 12.83 0.65 9.74
N PRO A 284 14.13 0.95 9.55
CA PRO A 284 14.87 1.90 10.39
C PRO A 284 14.24 3.29 10.35
N GLU A 285 13.99 3.86 11.52
CA GLU A 285 13.38 5.17 11.67
C GLU A 285 14.36 6.30 11.36
N PHE A 286 13.88 7.27 10.60
CA PHE A 286 14.62 8.50 10.36
C PHE A 286 14.59 9.44 11.57
N ASN A 287 15.67 10.19 11.73
CA ASN A 287 15.74 11.31 12.64
C ASN A 287 15.19 12.58 11.98
N THR A 288 13.94 12.86 12.17
CA THR A 288 13.24 13.99 11.57
C THR A 288 13.65 15.37 12.14
N PHE A 289 14.54 15.41 13.14
CA PHE A 289 15.20 16.66 13.58
C PHE A 289 16.43 17.00 12.76
N ASN A 290 17.00 16.03 12.02
CA ASN A 290 18.18 16.27 11.18
C ASN A 290 17.82 17.14 9.97
N GLN A 291 18.53 18.25 9.76
CA GLN A 291 18.21 19.20 8.71
C GLN A 291 18.52 18.65 7.32
N GLU A 292 19.63 17.94 7.12
CA GLU A 292 19.98 17.36 5.80
C GLU A 292 18.95 16.32 5.37
N TYR A 293 18.45 15.52 6.32
CA TYR A 293 17.35 14.57 6.05
C TYR A 293 16.07 15.31 5.63
N LYS A 294 15.70 16.38 6.37
CA LYS A 294 14.53 17.19 5.99
C LYS A 294 14.69 17.76 4.59
N ASP A 295 15.85 18.35 4.30
CA ASP A 295 16.14 18.94 2.99
C ASP A 295 16.09 17.90 1.87
N TYR A 296 16.57 16.68 2.13
CA TYR A 296 16.47 15.56 1.20
C TYR A 296 15.01 15.23 0.88
N ILE A 297 14.16 15.03 1.88
CA ILE A 297 12.72 14.74 1.68
C ILE A 297 12.00 15.93 1.02
N PHE A 298 12.34 17.15 1.37
CA PHE A 298 11.75 18.34 0.76
C PHE A 298 12.11 18.45 -0.74
N ASN A 299 13.31 18.06 -1.11
CA ASN A 299 13.73 18.02 -2.52
C ASN A 299 13.08 16.84 -3.28
N ILE A 300 12.91 15.67 -2.65
CA ILE A 300 12.10 14.58 -3.20
C ILE A 300 10.67 15.06 -3.49
N THR A 301 10.09 15.77 -2.52
CA THR A 301 8.73 16.34 -2.67
C THR A 301 8.66 17.27 -3.87
N ARG A 302 9.64 18.18 -4.03
CA ARG A 302 9.70 19.08 -5.19
C ARG A 302 9.87 18.32 -6.50
N LYS A 303 10.78 17.33 -6.54
CA LYS A 303 11.02 16.52 -7.73
C LYS A 303 9.70 15.97 -8.28
N TRP A 304 8.93 15.30 -7.46
CA TRP A 304 7.72 14.61 -7.88
C TRP A 304 6.51 15.53 -8.08
N MET A 305 6.44 16.65 -7.39
CA MET A 305 5.35 17.60 -7.56
C MET A 305 5.53 18.56 -8.75
N ILE A 306 6.77 18.80 -9.17
CA ILE A 306 7.08 19.72 -10.27
C ILE A 306 7.23 18.95 -11.59
N GLY A 307 7.85 17.76 -11.54
CA GLY A 307 8.16 16.97 -12.74
C GLY A 307 9.42 17.45 -13.48
N PRO A 308 9.81 16.74 -14.55
CA PRO A 308 11.06 17.01 -15.27
C PRO A 308 11.07 18.29 -16.08
N ASP A 309 9.93 18.69 -16.65
CA ASP A 309 9.84 19.83 -17.55
C ASP A 309 9.61 21.16 -16.82
N ALA A 310 9.37 21.10 -15.49
CA ALA A 310 9.13 22.26 -14.62
C ALA A 310 8.11 23.24 -15.22
N ILE A 311 7.09 22.74 -15.91
CA ILE A 311 6.08 23.56 -16.55
C ILE A 311 5.18 24.15 -15.46
N GLU A 312 5.32 25.44 -15.20
CA GLU A 312 4.31 26.18 -14.43
C GLU A 312 3.08 26.36 -15.31
N SER A 313 2.20 25.37 -15.29
CA SER A 313 0.91 25.45 -15.97
C SER A 313 -0.16 25.90 -14.99
N GLU A 314 -0.93 26.94 -15.36
CA GLU A 314 -2.16 27.27 -14.62
C GLU A 314 -3.22 26.15 -14.75
N ASP A 315 -3.08 25.31 -15.78
CA ASP A 315 -3.93 24.15 -16.02
C ASP A 315 -3.22 22.86 -15.56
N TRP A 316 -3.64 22.34 -14.42
CA TRP A 316 -3.10 21.11 -13.85
C TRP A 316 -3.15 19.89 -14.78
N MET A 317 -4.05 19.89 -15.77
CA MET A 317 -4.14 18.82 -16.77
C MET A 317 -2.94 18.76 -17.73
N ASN A 318 -2.11 19.79 -17.74
CA ASN A 318 -0.89 19.86 -18.53
C ASN A 318 0.38 19.70 -17.66
N ASP A 319 0.22 19.43 -16.36
CA ASP A 319 1.31 19.25 -15.42
C ASP A 319 1.97 17.87 -15.52
N ASP A 320 3.28 17.84 -15.25
CA ASP A 320 4.10 16.61 -15.24
C ASP A 320 4.24 16.00 -13.85
N GLY A 321 3.91 16.74 -12.82
CA GLY A 321 4.05 16.33 -11.43
C GLY A 321 2.73 15.91 -10.78
N ILE A 322 2.82 15.19 -9.68
CA ILE A 322 1.68 14.71 -8.91
C ILE A 322 0.87 15.86 -8.28
N ASP A 323 -0.37 15.57 -7.90
CA ASP A 323 -1.31 16.54 -7.33
C ASP A 323 -1.38 16.54 -5.81
N GLY A 324 -0.71 15.60 -5.18
CA GLY A 324 -0.76 15.53 -3.72
C GLY A 324 -0.13 14.29 -3.13
N TRP A 325 -0.30 14.17 -1.82
CA TRP A 325 0.31 13.12 -1.02
C TRP A 325 -0.67 12.53 -0.01
N ARG A 326 -0.65 11.22 0.11
CA ARG A 326 -1.11 10.49 1.29
C ARG A 326 0.12 10.24 2.16
N LEU A 327 0.01 10.46 3.45
CA LEU A 327 1.12 10.31 4.38
C LEU A 327 0.93 9.09 5.26
N ASP A 328 1.90 8.20 5.17
CA ASP A 328 2.01 7.00 5.98
C ASP A 328 2.42 7.34 7.41
N VAL A 329 1.70 6.80 8.39
CA VAL A 329 1.97 6.91 9.84
C VAL A 329 2.50 8.29 10.31
N PRO A 330 1.88 9.41 9.92
CA PRO A 330 2.44 10.74 10.17
C PRO A 330 2.54 11.10 11.66
N ASN A 331 1.75 10.45 12.51
CA ASN A 331 1.80 10.60 13.95
C ASN A 331 3.03 9.92 14.59
N CYS A 332 3.72 9.03 13.88
CA CYS A 332 4.90 8.34 14.39
C CYS A 332 6.18 9.20 14.30
N LEU A 333 6.18 10.26 13.50
CA LEU A 333 7.33 11.16 13.45
C LEU A 333 7.54 11.84 14.81
N GLU A 334 8.75 11.75 15.36
CA GLU A 334 9.06 12.37 16.65
C GLU A 334 9.01 13.90 16.55
N ASN A 335 9.55 14.47 15.47
CA ASN A 335 9.46 15.89 15.18
C ASN A 335 8.15 16.23 14.45
N GLN A 336 7.09 16.47 15.18
CA GLN A 336 5.81 16.86 14.60
C GLN A 336 5.82 18.24 13.90
N GLY A 337 6.85 19.08 14.13
CA GLY A 337 7.08 20.32 13.41
C GLY A 337 7.51 20.13 11.96
N PHE A 338 8.08 18.97 11.63
CA PHE A 338 8.42 18.56 10.28
C PHE A 338 7.25 18.78 9.29
N TRP A 339 6.04 18.41 9.67
CA TRP A 339 4.87 18.50 8.81
C TRP A 339 4.46 19.92 8.46
N ASN A 340 4.74 20.88 9.35
CA ASN A 340 4.50 22.29 9.07
C ASN A 340 5.44 22.81 7.96
N GLU A 341 6.73 22.54 8.10
CA GLU A 341 7.75 22.92 7.13
C GLU A 341 7.52 22.20 5.79
N TRP A 342 7.23 20.91 5.83
CA TRP A 342 6.96 20.10 4.64
C TRP A 342 5.69 20.56 3.89
N ARG A 343 4.61 20.93 4.62
CA ARG A 343 3.41 21.50 4.00
C ARG A 343 3.73 22.77 3.20
N GLU A 344 4.56 23.64 3.73
CA GLU A 344 4.97 24.87 3.02
C GLU A 344 5.66 24.51 1.70
N VAL A 345 6.51 23.50 1.69
CA VAL A 345 7.13 23.00 0.45
C VAL A 345 6.08 22.49 -0.53
N VAL A 346 5.16 21.64 -0.10
CA VAL A 346 4.08 21.10 -0.95
C VAL A 346 3.25 22.22 -1.56
N LYS A 347 2.78 23.16 -0.73
CA LYS A 347 1.92 24.26 -1.17
C LYS A 347 2.66 25.31 -2.00
N SER A 348 3.99 25.39 -1.87
CA SER A 348 4.82 26.22 -2.75
C SER A 348 4.97 25.61 -4.15
N CYS A 349 4.93 24.29 -4.28
CA CYS A 349 4.94 23.64 -5.58
C CYS A 349 3.57 23.78 -6.29
N LYS A 350 2.50 23.44 -5.58
CA LYS A 350 1.11 23.51 -6.09
C LYS A 350 0.17 23.96 -4.97
N LYS A 351 -0.41 25.14 -5.08
CA LYS A 351 -1.25 25.73 -4.03
C LYS A 351 -2.48 24.89 -3.70
N ASP A 352 -3.09 24.27 -4.70
CA ASP A 352 -4.30 23.44 -4.58
C ASP A 352 -4.01 21.94 -4.43
N SER A 353 -2.74 21.58 -4.19
CA SER A 353 -2.33 20.21 -3.91
C SER A 353 -3.10 19.62 -2.71
N TYR A 354 -3.27 18.31 -2.73
CA TYR A 354 -4.02 17.57 -1.71
C TYR A 354 -3.06 16.86 -0.74
N ILE A 355 -3.28 17.05 0.57
CA ILE A 355 -2.51 16.38 1.62
C ILE A 355 -3.48 15.65 2.55
N THR A 356 -3.47 14.33 2.49
CA THR A 356 -4.25 13.47 3.40
C THR A 356 -3.33 12.66 4.31
N ALA A 357 -3.72 12.54 5.57
CA ALA A 357 -2.95 11.84 6.59
C ALA A 357 -3.61 10.51 6.98
N GLU A 358 -2.81 9.47 7.13
CA GLU A 358 -3.24 8.23 7.75
C GLU A 358 -3.30 8.40 9.27
N LEU A 359 -4.45 8.80 9.77
CA LEU A 359 -4.72 8.96 11.20
C LEU A 359 -6.01 8.20 11.55
N TRP A 360 -5.88 7.20 12.40
CA TRP A 360 -6.95 6.23 12.69
C TRP A 360 -8.00 6.70 13.70
N GLY A 361 -7.75 7.82 14.36
CA GLY A 361 -8.63 8.39 15.37
C GLY A 361 -9.00 9.85 15.09
N ASN A 362 -9.40 10.56 16.12
CA ASN A 362 -9.66 11.99 16.06
C ASN A 362 -8.37 12.79 15.83
N ALA A 363 -8.25 13.36 14.66
CA ALA A 363 -7.08 14.13 14.22
C ALA A 363 -7.28 15.66 14.34
N ALA A 364 -8.20 16.12 15.16
CA ALA A 364 -8.52 17.55 15.28
C ALA A 364 -7.28 18.41 15.62
N GLY A 365 -6.36 17.88 16.41
CA GLY A 365 -5.12 18.56 16.78
C GLY A 365 -4.19 18.84 15.59
N ASP A 366 -4.26 18.01 14.56
CA ASP A 366 -3.39 18.08 13.37
C ASP A 366 -4.07 18.81 12.18
N ILE A 367 -5.41 18.77 12.13
CA ILE A 367 -6.18 19.33 11.02
C ILE A 367 -6.61 20.77 11.29
N ASN A 368 -7.09 21.07 12.51
CA ASN A 368 -7.85 22.32 12.77
C ASN A 368 -6.99 23.59 12.68
N LYS A 369 -5.68 23.47 12.79
CA LYS A 369 -4.77 24.61 12.63
C LYS A 369 -4.50 24.93 11.16
N GLY A 370 -4.78 24.01 10.24
CA GLY A 370 -4.57 24.17 8.79
C GLY A 370 -3.11 24.24 8.37
N ASN A 371 -2.17 23.87 9.23
CA ASN A 371 -0.75 24.03 9.00
C ASN A 371 0.04 22.71 8.85
N LYS A 372 -0.65 21.55 8.87
CA LYS A 372 -0.06 20.24 8.60
C LYS A 372 -0.74 19.57 7.41
N PHE A 373 -1.92 19.00 7.62
CA PHE A 373 -2.66 18.23 6.63
C PHE A 373 -3.95 18.94 6.23
N ASP A 374 -4.44 18.68 5.02
CA ASP A 374 -5.73 19.20 4.59
C ASP A 374 -6.87 18.38 5.20
N THR A 375 -6.64 17.06 5.35
CA THR A 375 -7.64 16.11 5.80
C THR A 375 -7.02 14.77 6.21
N VAL A 376 -7.87 13.75 6.42
CA VAL A 376 -7.49 12.41 6.87
C VAL A 376 -8.12 11.31 6.01
N MET A 377 -7.51 10.14 6.02
CA MET A 377 -8.19 8.87 5.73
C MET A 377 -9.20 8.64 6.86
N ASN A 378 -10.49 8.68 6.54
CA ASN A 378 -11.54 8.75 7.56
C ASN A 378 -11.93 7.37 8.11
N TYR A 379 -11.01 6.73 8.84
CA TYR A 379 -11.26 5.45 9.50
C TYR A 379 -12.38 5.53 10.54
N GLU A 380 -12.59 6.70 11.15
CA GLU A 380 -13.68 6.88 12.10
C GLU A 380 -15.07 6.84 11.41
N TRP A 381 -15.16 7.30 10.18
CA TRP A 381 -16.36 7.12 9.35
C TRP A 381 -16.56 5.62 9.00
N LEU A 382 -15.51 4.93 8.59
CA LEU A 382 -15.54 3.49 8.33
C LEU A 382 -16.07 2.72 9.54
N LYS A 383 -15.55 2.99 10.73
CA LYS A 383 -15.93 2.41 12.01
C LYS A 383 -17.43 2.50 12.27
N THR A 384 -17.94 3.72 12.18
CA THR A 384 -19.37 4.01 12.40
C THR A 384 -20.25 3.33 11.33
N THR A 385 -19.82 3.35 10.07
CA THR A 385 -20.52 2.72 8.95
C THR A 385 -20.63 1.21 9.13
N ILE A 386 -19.52 0.55 9.44
CA ILE A 386 -19.49 -0.88 9.72
C ILE A 386 -20.36 -1.21 10.93
N GLY A 387 -20.26 -0.43 11.99
CA GLY A 387 -21.03 -0.62 13.21
C GLY A 387 -22.55 -0.60 12.99
N TYR A 388 -23.02 0.15 12.01
CA TYR A 388 -24.45 0.24 11.69
C TYR A 388 -24.90 -0.79 10.64
N PHE A 389 -24.20 -0.87 9.51
CA PHE A 389 -24.67 -1.66 8.37
C PHE A 389 -24.32 -3.14 8.44
N ILE A 390 -23.23 -3.51 9.10
CA ILE A 390 -22.68 -4.87 9.04
C ILE A 390 -22.79 -5.60 10.38
N ASN A 391 -22.53 -4.93 11.50
CA ASN A 391 -22.47 -5.58 12.80
C ASN A 391 -23.84 -5.97 13.33
N GLN A 392 -24.28 -7.07 12.83
CA GLN A 392 -25.43 -7.79 13.34
C GLN A 392 -24.94 -8.83 14.31
N SER A 393 -25.21 -8.62 15.58
CA SER A 393 -24.97 -9.66 16.53
C SER A 393 -26.04 -10.72 16.40
N SER A 394 -25.68 -11.87 15.96
CA SER A 394 -26.39 -13.05 16.40
C SER A 394 -25.77 -13.46 17.74
N GLU A 395 -26.63 -13.62 18.74
CA GLU A 395 -26.37 -14.34 19.99
C GLU A 395 -25.05 -14.09 20.72
N GLY A 396 -25.07 -13.21 21.68
CA GLY A 396 -24.00 -13.02 22.67
C GLY A 396 -22.76 -12.29 22.17
N GLY A 397 -22.74 -11.92 20.92
CA GLY A 397 -21.71 -11.08 20.35
C GLY A 397 -21.92 -9.63 20.77
N ARG A 398 -21.14 -9.17 21.65
CA ARG A 398 -21.07 -7.79 22.10
C ARG A 398 -20.44 -6.95 21.04
N ARG A 399 -21.21 -6.50 20.06
CA ARG A 399 -20.61 -5.69 19.09
C ARG A 399 -21.48 -4.54 18.78
N TYR A 400 -20.84 -3.53 18.47
CA TYR A 400 -21.28 -2.31 17.91
C TYR A 400 -22.39 -2.50 16.87
N LYS A 401 -23.52 -3.02 17.32
CA LYS A 401 -24.74 -2.83 16.58
C LYS A 401 -25.24 -1.46 16.96
N LEU A 402 -24.83 -0.48 16.20
CA LEU A 402 -25.36 0.84 16.37
C LEU A 402 -26.85 0.83 16.01
N LYS A 403 -27.67 1.38 16.87
CA LYS A 403 -29.00 1.79 16.50
C LYS A 403 -28.93 3.01 15.57
N ALA A 404 -30.00 3.31 14.86
CA ALA A 404 -30.04 4.47 13.98
C ALA A 404 -29.71 5.78 14.72
N SER A 405 -30.27 5.97 15.92
CA SER A 405 -29.98 7.12 16.76
C SER A 405 -28.49 7.23 17.13
N ASP A 406 -27.86 6.13 17.54
CA ASP A 406 -26.44 6.10 17.91
C ASP A 406 -25.56 6.37 16.69
N PHE A 407 -25.84 5.73 15.56
CA PHE A 407 -25.16 5.94 14.31
C PHE A 407 -25.12 7.41 13.89
N PHE A 408 -26.27 8.07 13.88
CA PHE A 408 -26.33 9.48 13.53
C PHE A 408 -25.74 10.41 14.59
N ASN A 409 -25.81 10.05 15.87
CA ASN A 409 -25.16 10.79 16.95
C ASN A 409 -23.63 10.76 16.80
N GLU A 410 -23.05 9.59 16.56
CA GLU A 410 -21.61 9.46 16.29
C GLU A 410 -21.19 10.25 15.06
N LEU A 411 -21.91 10.14 13.95
CA LEU A 411 -21.62 10.92 12.75
C LEU A 411 -21.76 12.43 12.98
N ARG A 412 -22.72 12.85 13.79
CA ARG A 412 -22.90 14.26 14.17
C ARG A 412 -21.72 14.76 14.97
N GLU A 413 -21.27 13.99 15.96
CA GLU A 413 -20.09 14.31 16.75
C GLU A 413 -18.87 14.42 15.86
N LYS A 414 -18.58 13.41 15.03
CA LYS A 414 -17.42 13.38 14.13
C LYS A 414 -17.40 14.54 13.13
N ARG A 415 -18.57 15.03 12.69
CA ARG A 415 -18.67 16.26 11.88
C ARG A 415 -18.25 17.52 12.61
N THR A 416 -18.18 17.53 13.93
CA THR A 416 -17.70 18.67 14.71
C THR A 416 -16.19 18.71 14.90
N TRP A 417 -15.49 17.61 14.57
CA TRP A 417 -14.05 17.51 14.82
C TRP A 417 -13.22 18.41 13.91
N TYR A 418 -13.64 18.59 12.67
CA TYR A 418 -12.84 19.27 11.64
C TYR A 418 -13.56 20.47 11.04
N PRO A 419 -12.80 21.43 10.47
CA PRO A 419 -13.37 22.45 9.60
C PRO A 419 -14.15 21.82 8.44
N TYR A 420 -15.18 22.52 7.98
CA TYR A 420 -16.08 21.97 6.98
C TYR A 420 -15.38 21.57 5.67
N GLN A 421 -14.40 22.34 5.23
CA GLN A 421 -13.59 22.06 4.04
C GLN A 421 -12.79 20.76 4.20
N SER A 422 -12.21 20.54 5.38
CA SER A 422 -11.49 19.29 5.69
C SER A 422 -12.43 18.09 5.74
N LEU A 423 -13.67 18.27 6.23
CA LEU A 423 -14.68 17.21 6.16
C LEU A 423 -15.07 16.88 4.73
N GLN A 424 -15.24 17.89 3.86
CA GLN A 424 -15.60 17.67 2.46
C GLN A 424 -14.52 16.92 1.68
N SER A 425 -13.26 17.07 2.08
CA SER A 425 -12.11 16.42 1.47
C SER A 425 -11.66 15.14 2.17
N SER A 426 -12.25 14.79 3.35
CA SER A 426 -11.93 13.56 4.08
C SER A 426 -12.23 12.33 3.25
N GLN A 427 -11.27 11.41 3.19
CA GLN A 427 -11.42 10.16 2.44
C GLN A 427 -12.33 9.18 3.20
N ASN A 428 -13.60 9.16 2.84
CA ASN A 428 -14.55 8.19 3.38
C ASN A 428 -14.32 6.83 2.72
N LEU A 429 -13.60 5.95 3.39
CA LEU A 429 -13.23 4.63 2.90
C LEU A 429 -14.14 3.54 3.50
N ASN A 430 -14.40 2.49 2.74
CA ASN A 430 -15.05 1.26 3.20
C ASN A 430 -14.05 0.12 3.40
N GLY A 431 -12.84 0.30 2.96
CA GLY A 431 -11.71 -0.61 3.09
C GLY A 431 -10.43 0.03 2.54
N SER A 432 -9.30 -0.57 2.84
CA SER A 432 -7.98 -0.19 2.35
C SER A 432 -7.09 -1.43 2.25
N HIS A 433 -5.84 -1.23 1.90
CA HIS A 433 -4.82 -2.29 1.92
C HIS A 433 -4.47 -2.78 3.34
N ASP A 434 -4.90 -2.06 4.39
CA ASP A 434 -4.69 -2.40 5.81
C ASP A 434 -5.92 -2.99 6.48
N THR A 435 -7.00 -3.17 5.74
CA THR A 435 -8.27 -3.64 6.30
C THR A 435 -8.83 -4.79 5.47
N ASP A 436 -9.67 -5.61 6.08
CA ASP A 436 -10.47 -6.55 5.32
C ASP A 436 -11.29 -5.81 4.26
N ARG A 437 -11.47 -6.44 3.10
CA ARG A 437 -12.35 -5.88 2.07
C ARG A 437 -13.79 -5.81 2.56
N LEU A 438 -14.50 -4.79 2.12
CA LEU A 438 -15.89 -4.56 2.50
C LEU A 438 -16.76 -5.79 2.31
N TYR A 439 -16.63 -6.47 1.18
CA TYR A 439 -17.45 -7.66 0.89
C TYR A 439 -17.17 -8.81 1.87
N SER A 440 -15.89 -9.05 2.21
CA SER A 440 -15.53 -10.03 3.25
C SER A 440 -16.12 -9.69 4.60
N ARG A 441 -16.14 -8.42 4.98
CA ARG A 441 -16.78 -7.97 6.25
C ARG A 441 -18.27 -8.25 6.28
N ILE A 442 -18.95 -8.01 5.16
CA ILE A 442 -20.39 -8.27 5.05
C ILE A 442 -20.69 -9.76 5.16
N ILE A 443 -19.91 -10.60 4.49
CA ILE A 443 -20.12 -12.05 4.46
C ILE A 443 -19.73 -12.69 5.80
N ASN A 444 -18.68 -12.19 6.41
CA ASN A 444 -18.17 -12.65 7.69
C ASN A 444 -18.74 -11.82 8.84
N ASP A 445 -19.99 -12.06 9.21
CA ASP A 445 -20.60 -11.44 10.39
C ASP A 445 -19.83 -11.72 11.69
N ARG A 446 -18.94 -12.72 11.63
CA ARG A 446 -18.05 -13.17 12.69
C ARG A 446 -16.67 -12.53 12.64
N ALA A 447 -16.40 -11.73 11.61
CA ALA A 447 -15.17 -11.01 11.53
C ALA A 447 -14.98 -10.19 12.80
N GLY A 448 -14.09 -10.65 13.65
CA GLY A 448 -13.79 -10.03 14.92
C GLY A 448 -14.45 -10.59 16.14
N ARG A 449 -14.91 -11.85 16.17
CA ARG A 449 -15.40 -12.50 17.39
C ARG A 449 -14.39 -12.58 18.50
N ASP A 450 -13.13 -12.68 18.15
CA ASP A 450 -12.02 -12.89 19.08
C ASP A 450 -11.49 -11.58 19.63
N LEU A 451 -12.18 -10.47 19.35
CA LEU A 451 -11.75 -9.18 19.79
C LEU A 451 -12.59 -8.70 20.96
N GLU A 452 -11.89 -8.24 21.98
CA GLU A 452 -12.52 -7.60 23.11
C GLU A 452 -13.35 -6.40 22.67
N GLU A 453 -14.51 -6.26 23.29
CA GLU A 453 -15.43 -5.15 23.07
C GLU A 453 -14.70 -3.80 23.14
N GLY A 454 -14.84 -2.99 22.11
CA GLY A 454 -14.23 -1.67 22.02
C GLY A 454 -12.84 -1.61 21.39
N LYS A 455 -12.02 -2.62 21.54
CA LYS A 455 -10.66 -2.62 20.95
C LYS A 455 -10.65 -2.91 19.46
N GLN A 456 -11.64 -3.61 19.00
CA GLN A 456 -11.73 -4.07 17.64
C GLN A 456 -11.89 -2.98 16.61
N LEU A 457 -12.73 -2.01 16.87
CA LEU A 457 -12.95 -0.90 15.98
C LEU A 457 -11.86 0.18 16.10
N GLU A 458 -11.07 0.15 17.17
CA GLU A 458 -9.91 1.03 17.33
C GLU A 458 -8.62 0.46 16.70
N GLN A 459 -8.49 -0.87 16.69
CA GLN A 459 -7.32 -1.57 16.13
C GLN A 459 -7.73 -2.64 15.11
N GLY A 460 -9.00 -2.77 14.83
CA GLY A 460 -9.69 -3.97 14.49
C GLY A 460 -9.64 -4.43 13.06
N TYR A 461 -8.80 -3.89 12.31
CA TYR A 461 -8.77 -4.22 10.90
C TYR A 461 -7.82 -5.36 10.58
N ASN A 462 -6.80 -5.54 11.42
CA ASN A 462 -5.76 -6.55 11.26
C ASN A 462 -5.95 -7.77 12.16
N SER A 463 -7.09 -7.87 12.79
CA SER A 463 -7.26 -8.82 13.87
C SER A 463 -7.79 -10.17 13.47
N ILE A 464 -8.21 -10.30 12.21
CA ILE A 464 -8.60 -11.59 11.70
C ILE A 464 -7.37 -12.20 11.08
N ARG A 465 -6.76 -13.10 11.81
CA ARG A 465 -5.68 -13.89 11.24
C ARG A 465 -6.23 -14.66 10.03
N PRO A 466 -5.49 -14.76 8.93
CA PRO A 466 -5.92 -15.46 7.73
C PRO A 466 -6.23 -16.93 7.97
N ASP A 467 -5.54 -17.54 8.93
CA ASP A 467 -5.79 -18.89 9.39
C ASP A 467 -7.16 -19.06 10.08
N LEU A 468 -7.76 -17.94 10.52
CA LEU A 468 -9.08 -17.90 11.13
C LEU A 468 -10.11 -17.19 10.24
N ALA A 469 -9.67 -16.46 9.23
CA ALA A 469 -10.54 -15.77 8.31
C ALA A 469 -11.17 -16.77 7.35
N SER A 470 -12.45 -16.97 7.45
CA SER A 470 -13.19 -17.66 6.40
C SER A 470 -13.44 -16.70 5.26
N VAL A 471 -12.99 -17.06 4.07
CA VAL A 471 -13.45 -16.43 2.83
C VAL A 471 -14.77 -17.11 2.49
N TYR A 472 -15.88 -16.42 2.61
CA TYR A 472 -17.18 -16.99 2.30
C TYR A 472 -17.58 -16.71 0.87
N HIS A 473 -18.27 -17.67 0.30
CA HIS A 473 -18.82 -17.51 -1.03
C HIS A 473 -19.87 -16.38 -1.04
N PRO A 474 -19.83 -15.48 -2.02
CA PRO A 474 -20.71 -14.31 -2.09
C PRO A 474 -22.21 -14.61 -2.26
N ASN A 475 -22.58 -15.88 -2.38
CA ASN A 475 -23.98 -16.31 -2.50
C ASN A 475 -24.65 -16.66 -1.15
N THR A 476 -23.98 -16.43 -0.02
CA THR A 476 -24.60 -16.61 1.28
C THR A 476 -25.77 -15.64 1.47
N THR A 477 -26.74 -16.02 2.29
CA THR A 477 -27.87 -15.17 2.65
C THR A 477 -27.79 -14.87 4.14
N ILE A 478 -27.94 -13.60 4.48
CA ILE A 478 -27.98 -13.14 5.87
C ILE A 478 -29.45 -12.98 6.29
N ASP A 479 -29.84 -13.66 7.35
CA ASP A 479 -31.15 -13.49 7.97
C ASP A 479 -31.08 -12.34 8.96
N TRP A 480 -31.66 -11.21 8.59
CA TRP A 480 -31.73 -10.04 9.44
C TRP A 480 -33.14 -9.88 9.97
N LYS A 481 -33.35 -10.21 11.24
CA LYS A 481 -34.68 -10.16 11.86
C LYS A 481 -35.75 -10.90 11.02
N ASN A 482 -35.39 -12.07 10.52
CA ASN A 482 -36.19 -12.89 9.59
C ASN A 482 -36.40 -12.28 8.18
N ILE A 483 -35.64 -11.28 7.82
CA ILE A 483 -35.57 -10.76 6.45
C ILE A 483 -34.27 -11.26 5.83
N GLN A 484 -34.39 -12.10 4.83
CA GLN A 484 -33.23 -12.62 4.10
C GLN A 484 -32.69 -11.52 3.18
N ILE A 485 -31.52 -10.97 3.52
CA ILE A 485 -30.83 -9.96 2.71
C ILE A 485 -29.57 -10.58 2.12
N LYS A 486 -29.36 -10.37 0.83
CA LYS A 486 -28.13 -10.81 0.18
C LYS A 486 -26.97 -9.87 0.55
N PRO A 487 -25.75 -10.38 0.76
CA PRO A 487 -24.58 -9.56 1.05
C PRO A 487 -24.37 -8.42 0.06
N LYS A 488 -24.63 -8.66 -1.22
CA LYS A 488 -24.54 -7.66 -2.28
C LYS A 488 -25.50 -6.47 -2.09
N ASP A 489 -26.65 -6.68 -1.48
CA ASP A 489 -27.63 -5.61 -1.22
C ASP A 489 -27.15 -4.72 -0.06
N ILE A 490 -26.49 -5.30 0.95
CA ILE A 490 -25.85 -4.53 2.03
C ILE A 490 -24.69 -3.69 1.46
N LEU A 491 -23.85 -4.28 0.60
CA LEU A 491 -22.78 -3.56 -0.08
C LEU A 491 -23.33 -2.37 -0.88
N LYS A 492 -24.42 -2.58 -1.59
CA LYS A 492 -25.09 -1.50 -2.33
C LYS A 492 -25.64 -0.39 -1.42
N LEU A 493 -26.20 -0.74 -0.27
CA LEU A 493 -26.66 0.27 0.71
C LEU A 493 -25.50 1.09 1.26
N ILE A 494 -24.39 0.45 1.62
CA ILE A 494 -23.20 1.13 2.11
C ILE A 494 -22.64 2.05 1.03
N SER A 495 -22.58 1.60 -0.23
CA SER A 495 -22.10 2.42 -1.34
C SER A 495 -22.99 3.63 -1.63
N ILE A 496 -24.32 3.51 -1.48
CA ILE A 496 -25.22 4.67 -1.55
C ILE A 496 -24.85 5.68 -0.46
N PHE A 497 -24.72 5.20 0.78
CA PHE A 497 -24.37 6.07 1.89
C PHE A 497 -23.02 6.76 1.68
N GLN A 498 -21.99 6.03 1.24
CA GLN A 498 -20.68 6.59 0.92
C GLN A 498 -20.75 7.69 -0.13
N MET A 499 -21.51 7.47 -1.21
CA MET A 499 -21.60 8.41 -2.32
C MET A 499 -22.50 9.61 -2.05
N THR A 500 -23.35 9.54 -1.04
CA THR A 500 -24.29 10.62 -0.70
C THR A 500 -23.94 11.36 0.59
N TYR A 501 -23.01 10.84 1.38
CA TYR A 501 -22.55 11.49 2.59
C TYR A 501 -21.46 12.54 2.32
N ILE A 502 -21.24 13.44 3.30
CA ILE A 502 -20.20 14.47 3.25
C ILE A 502 -18.82 13.83 3.30
N GLY A 503 -17.91 14.28 2.47
CA GLY A 503 -16.56 13.75 2.33
C GLY A 503 -16.25 13.29 0.90
N ALA A 504 -15.01 12.93 0.64
CA ALA A 504 -14.56 12.36 -0.63
C ALA A 504 -14.67 10.82 -0.56
N PRO A 505 -15.57 10.19 -1.33
CA PRO A 505 -15.62 8.73 -1.39
C PRO A 505 -14.29 8.16 -1.90
N MET A 506 -13.69 7.27 -1.13
CA MET A 506 -12.51 6.52 -1.52
C MET A 506 -12.89 5.06 -1.78
N LEU A 507 -12.66 4.58 -2.99
CA LEU A 507 -12.82 3.19 -3.35
C LEU A 507 -11.48 2.48 -3.24
N TYR A 508 -11.45 1.38 -2.53
CA TYR A 508 -10.32 0.45 -2.61
C TYR A 508 -10.51 -0.41 -3.86
N TYR A 509 -9.47 -0.53 -4.70
CA TYR A 509 -9.59 -1.23 -5.99
C TYR A 509 -10.24 -2.61 -5.83
N GLY A 510 -11.16 -2.94 -6.71
CA GLY A 510 -11.85 -4.21 -6.70
C GLY A 510 -13.12 -4.26 -5.85
N ASP A 511 -13.37 -3.28 -4.98
CA ASP A 511 -14.65 -3.21 -4.27
C ASP A 511 -15.79 -2.97 -5.25
N GLU A 512 -15.54 -2.24 -6.34
CA GLU A 512 -16.50 -1.95 -7.41
C GLU A 512 -16.87 -3.18 -8.25
N VAL A 513 -16.09 -4.24 -8.18
CA VAL A 513 -16.36 -5.53 -8.85
C VAL A 513 -16.59 -6.67 -7.87
N GLY A 514 -16.77 -6.35 -6.59
CA GLY A 514 -17.15 -7.33 -5.57
C GLY A 514 -16.03 -8.26 -5.11
N MET A 515 -14.78 -7.81 -5.18
CA MET A 515 -13.66 -8.60 -4.65
C MET A 515 -13.82 -8.81 -3.15
N TRP A 516 -13.51 -10.02 -2.72
CA TRP A 516 -13.35 -10.37 -1.31
C TRP A 516 -11.88 -10.57 -0.97
N GLY A 517 -11.56 -10.53 0.29
CA GLY A 517 -10.24 -10.75 0.86
C GLY A 517 -10.28 -10.39 2.33
N ALA A 518 -9.74 -11.27 3.15
CA ALA A 518 -9.62 -11.07 4.59
C ALA A 518 -8.53 -10.04 4.89
N THR A 519 -8.00 -10.06 6.10
CA THR A 519 -6.93 -9.15 6.50
C THR A 519 -5.69 -9.26 5.60
N ASP A 520 -4.83 -8.26 5.67
CA ASP A 520 -3.54 -8.27 4.98
C ASP A 520 -2.78 -9.60 5.18
N PRO A 521 -2.25 -10.25 4.11
CA PRO A 521 -2.17 -9.79 2.72
C PRO A 521 -3.36 -10.17 1.81
N TYR A 522 -4.36 -10.90 2.29
CA TYR A 522 -5.46 -11.40 1.45
C TYR A 522 -6.36 -10.29 0.88
N CYS A 523 -6.41 -9.12 1.52
CA CYS A 523 -7.07 -7.94 0.96
C CYS A 523 -6.32 -7.35 -0.24
N ARG A 524 -5.04 -7.72 -0.45
CA ARG A 524 -4.14 -7.16 -1.49
C ARG A 524 -4.01 -8.07 -2.71
N LYS A 525 -4.97 -8.92 -2.97
CA LYS A 525 -5.01 -9.77 -4.17
C LYS A 525 -4.97 -8.94 -5.46
N PRO A 526 -4.43 -9.49 -6.57
CA PRO A 526 -4.53 -8.85 -7.88
C PRO A 526 -5.97 -8.50 -8.24
N MET A 527 -6.16 -7.38 -8.94
CA MET A 527 -7.46 -6.92 -9.41
C MET A 527 -8.11 -7.96 -10.32
N LEU A 528 -9.41 -8.15 -10.17
CA LEU A 528 -10.22 -8.99 -11.06
C LEU A 528 -10.67 -8.15 -12.27
N TRP A 529 -10.08 -8.44 -13.44
CA TRP A 529 -10.47 -7.83 -14.71
C TRP A 529 -11.49 -8.68 -15.45
N GLU A 530 -12.48 -8.08 -16.08
CA GLU A 530 -13.55 -8.80 -16.81
C GLU A 530 -13.01 -9.64 -17.98
N GLU A 531 -11.92 -9.19 -18.60
CA GLU A 531 -11.30 -9.86 -19.75
C GLU A 531 -10.48 -11.10 -19.41
N PHE A 532 -10.26 -11.38 -18.11
CA PHE A 532 -9.46 -12.53 -17.67
C PHE A 532 -10.34 -13.65 -17.10
N THR A 533 -9.87 -14.87 -17.23
CA THR A 533 -10.36 -16.05 -16.52
C THR A 533 -9.38 -16.38 -15.40
N TYR A 534 -9.88 -16.56 -14.20
CA TYR A 534 -9.09 -16.79 -13.01
C TYR A 534 -9.17 -18.24 -12.59
N ASP A 535 -8.11 -18.74 -11.96
CA ASP A 535 -8.15 -20.00 -11.25
C ASP A 535 -9.15 -19.88 -10.09
N GLU A 536 -9.81 -20.98 -9.73
CA GLU A 536 -10.70 -21.01 -8.57
C GLU A 536 -9.92 -20.69 -7.29
N GLU A 537 -10.44 -19.82 -6.46
CA GLU A 537 -9.82 -19.47 -5.18
C GLU A 537 -10.14 -20.50 -4.11
N ARG A 538 -9.12 -21.08 -3.50
CA ARG A 538 -9.26 -21.96 -2.36
C ARG A 538 -9.39 -21.16 -1.07
N ASN A 539 -10.29 -21.59 -0.21
CA ASN A 539 -10.43 -21.02 1.11
C ASN A 539 -9.15 -21.27 1.93
N PRO A 540 -8.40 -20.22 2.32
CA PRO A 540 -7.18 -20.39 3.11
C PRO A 540 -7.47 -20.73 4.59
N SER A 541 -8.73 -20.68 5.01
CA SER A 541 -9.15 -20.94 6.38
C SER A 541 -9.10 -22.42 6.71
N HIS A 542 -8.65 -22.75 7.93
CA HIS A 542 -8.73 -24.12 8.46
C HIS A 542 -10.15 -24.62 8.65
N VAL A 543 -11.10 -23.72 8.84
CA VAL A 543 -12.49 -24.08 9.16
C VAL A 543 -13.19 -24.63 7.93
N ASN A 544 -12.86 -24.12 6.74
CA ASN A 544 -13.47 -24.51 5.48
C ASN A 544 -12.42 -24.93 4.44
N GLN A 545 -11.37 -25.57 4.90
CA GLN A 545 -10.27 -26.01 4.05
C GLN A 545 -10.77 -26.94 2.94
N GLY A 546 -10.51 -26.57 1.69
CA GLY A 546 -10.92 -27.32 0.50
C GLY A 546 -12.15 -26.78 -0.21
N GLU A 547 -12.86 -25.79 0.35
CA GLU A 547 -13.86 -25.05 -0.43
C GLU A 547 -13.18 -24.19 -1.48
N VAL A 548 -13.72 -24.18 -2.68
CA VAL A 548 -13.24 -23.41 -3.82
C VAL A 548 -14.32 -22.48 -4.33
N TYR A 549 -13.92 -21.32 -4.80
CA TYR A 549 -14.83 -20.27 -5.25
C TYR A 549 -14.38 -19.66 -6.57
N ASP A 550 -15.34 -19.49 -7.48
CA ASP A 550 -15.14 -18.76 -8.72
C ASP A 550 -14.70 -17.33 -8.45
N GLN A 551 -13.62 -16.92 -9.08
CA GLN A 551 -13.16 -15.54 -9.08
C GLN A 551 -13.56 -14.87 -10.40
N LYS A 552 -14.42 -13.87 -10.32
CA LYS A 552 -14.79 -13.06 -11.47
C LYS A 552 -15.26 -11.67 -11.07
N ALA A 553 -15.02 -10.72 -11.95
CA ALA A 553 -15.53 -9.36 -11.79
C ALA A 553 -17.07 -9.34 -11.87
N ASP A 554 -17.71 -8.65 -10.91
CA ASP A 554 -19.15 -8.45 -10.89
C ASP A 554 -19.54 -7.21 -11.70
N LYS A 555 -19.97 -7.42 -12.92
CA LYS A 555 -20.35 -6.36 -13.86
C LYS A 555 -21.55 -5.53 -13.41
N ASP A 556 -22.54 -6.18 -12.75
CA ASP A 556 -23.71 -5.46 -12.24
C ASP A 556 -23.33 -4.51 -11.11
N LEU A 557 -22.36 -4.92 -10.28
CA LEU A 557 -21.85 -4.08 -9.22
C LEU A 557 -21.01 -2.93 -9.75
N PHE A 558 -20.19 -3.17 -10.76
CA PHE A 558 -19.46 -2.11 -11.47
C PHE A 558 -20.41 -1.03 -12.01
N GLN A 559 -21.47 -1.44 -12.72
CA GLN A 559 -22.48 -0.53 -13.25
C GLN A 559 -23.23 0.22 -12.12
N TRP A 560 -23.40 -0.41 -10.97
CA TRP A 560 -23.99 0.22 -9.80
C TRP A 560 -23.11 1.35 -9.26
N TYR A 561 -21.82 1.11 -9.07
CA TYR A 561 -20.88 2.15 -8.64
C TYR A 561 -20.76 3.27 -9.67
N GLN A 562 -20.67 2.94 -10.93
CA GLN A 562 -20.67 3.90 -12.04
C GLN A 562 -21.88 4.84 -11.99
N LYS A 563 -23.07 4.29 -11.77
CA LYS A 563 -24.30 5.07 -11.61
C LYS A 563 -24.26 5.98 -10.40
N LEU A 564 -23.80 5.51 -9.27
CA LEU A 564 -23.71 6.30 -8.03
C LEU A 564 -22.69 7.43 -8.16
N ILE A 565 -21.52 7.16 -8.72
CA ILE A 565 -20.49 8.16 -8.99
C ILE A 565 -21.03 9.24 -9.92
N LYS A 566 -21.72 8.84 -10.98
CA LYS A 566 -22.38 9.78 -11.91
C LYS A 566 -23.40 10.67 -11.18
N ILE A 567 -24.28 10.08 -10.37
CA ILE A 567 -25.25 10.84 -9.56
C ILE A 567 -24.54 11.87 -8.67
N ARG A 568 -23.46 11.47 -8.00
CA ARG A 568 -22.70 12.41 -7.16
C ARG A 568 -22.08 13.53 -7.98
N LYS A 569 -21.46 13.24 -9.12
CA LYS A 569 -20.82 14.25 -10.00
C LYS A 569 -21.82 15.24 -10.60
N GLU A 570 -23.01 14.78 -10.95
CA GLU A 570 -24.07 15.61 -11.54
C GLU A 570 -24.83 16.45 -10.50
N ASN A 571 -24.70 16.13 -9.21
CA ASN A 571 -25.39 16.82 -8.14
C ASN A 571 -24.41 17.47 -7.16
N SER A 572 -24.07 18.72 -7.42
CA SER A 572 -23.12 19.49 -6.60
C SER A 572 -23.49 19.56 -5.12
N VAL A 573 -24.76 19.42 -4.78
CA VAL A 573 -25.22 19.35 -3.38
C VAL A 573 -24.66 18.15 -2.64
N LEU A 574 -24.38 17.03 -3.31
CA LEU A 574 -23.76 15.86 -2.70
C LEU A 574 -22.26 16.06 -2.46
N VAL A 575 -21.64 17.00 -3.15
CA VAL A 575 -20.21 17.32 -3.01
C VAL A 575 -20.00 18.48 -2.03
N TYR A 576 -20.78 19.56 -2.16
CA TYR A 576 -20.58 20.82 -1.43
C TYR A 576 -21.69 21.14 -0.43
N GLY A 577 -22.81 20.42 -0.47
CA GLY A 577 -23.97 20.66 0.37
C GLY A 577 -23.76 20.22 1.82
N ARG A 578 -24.55 20.78 2.72
CA ARG A 578 -24.54 20.41 4.13
C ARG A 578 -25.44 19.21 4.38
N PHE A 579 -24.95 18.24 5.12
CA PHE A 579 -25.75 17.11 5.58
C PHE A 579 -26.68 17.55 6.73
N LYS A 580 -27.96 17.20 6.62
CA LYS A 580 -28.98 17.44 7.64
C LYS A 580 -29.78 16.17 7.88
N GLU A 581 -29.81 15.75 9.11
CA GLU A 581 -30.70 14.67 9.55
C GLU A 581 -32.13 15.17 9.62
N ILE A 582 -33.06 14.38 9.11
CA ILE A 582 -34.51 14.69 9.15
C ILE A 582 -35.19 13.76 10.15
N LEU A 583 -34.80 12.50 10.18
CA LEU A 583 -35.33 11.46 11.06
C LEU A 583 -34.19 10.52 11.48
N ASN A 584 -34.13 10.17 12.75
CA ASN A 584 -33.22 9.18 13.32
C ASN A 584 -33.97 8.35 14.37
N ASP A 585 -34.97 7.63 13.94
CA ASP A 585 -35.78 6.77 14.78
C ASP A 585 -35.22 5.35 14.85
N ASP A 586 -35.28 4.74 16.02
CA ASP A 586 -34.81 3.37 16.27
C ASP A 586 -35.93 2.33 16.05
N GLU A 587 -37.16 2.76 15.81
CA GLU A 587 -38.30 1.92 15.47
C GLU A 587 -38.36 1.70 13.94
#